data_484f9b13d0526674107cbc02fc91e055
#
_entry.id   484f9b13d0526674107cbc02fc91e055
#
_cell.length_a   1.000
_cell.length_b   1.000
_cell.length_c   1.000
_cell.angle_alpha   90.00
_cell.angle_beta   90.00
_cell.angle_gamma   90.00
#
_symmetry.space_group_name_H-M   'P 1'
#
loop_
_entity.id
_entity.type
_entity.pdbx_description
1 polymer ?
#
loop_
_entity_poly.entity_id
_entity_poly.type
_entity_poly.pdbx_seq_one_letter_code
_entity_poly.pdbx_strand_id
1 'polypeptide(L)'
;MGQAQVKPGWPKGVTIGAAPVGGTYYIWMGGFAKLLNDKLGVPGSVEVTGGPVHNTQLVDIKQLDFGGVTAGPVWEGWTGEGWAKGKKHQNTRAMFPMYATYFQMYALKKTGIKTIHDLNGKSVGVGPVGGTPATYWPKILEIAGVKPGRIANAGSADLNSQLKDGMLDANAQAVGLPWVTISEIEVTHDVNVLPIPKADAEKFIAKNPLFAPGVIPKGFYKSNKDYDVDTITVWNYMIAHKDVPADFVYEVVKKTFENVDILIAVHASAKETKPEPIVYSPIPLHPGAIRYYKEKGIKIPDKLIPQ
;
A
#
# COMPACT_ATOMS: atom_id res chain seq x y z
N MET A 1 3.83 32.37 -11.12
CA MET A 1 2.73 31.72 -10.37
C MET A 1 3.00 31.98 -8.90
N GLY A 2 2.08 32.71 -8.19
CA GLY A 2 2.24 32.98 -6.77
C GLY A 2 2.20 31.68 -5.97
N GLN A 3 3.14 31.48 -5.03
CA GLN A 3 3.06 30.39 -4.07
C GLN A 3 1.76 30.51 -3.27
N ALA A 4 1.04 29.40 -3.11
CA ALA A 4 -0.12 29.35 -2.25
C ALA A 4 0.30 29.71 -0.82
N GLN A 5 -0.38 30.66 -0.21
CA GLN A 5 -0.05 31.14 1.13
C GLN A 5 -0.69 30.23 2.17
N VAL A 6 0.10 29.70 3.11
CA VAL A 6 -0.40 28.85 4.21
C VAL A 6 -1.45 29.61 5.02
N LYS A 7 -2.64 29.03 5.17
CA LYS A 7 -3.72 29.66 5.95
C LYS A 7 -3.41 29.65 7.46
N PRO A 8 -3.86 30.66 8.24
CA PRO A 8 -3.75 30.65 9.70
C PRO A 8 -4.35 29.36 10.29
N GLY A 9 -3.66 28.75 11.25
CA GLY A 9 -4.07 27.49 11.89
C GLY A 9 -3.70 26.21 11.13
N TRP A 10 -3.13 26.30 9.94
CA TRP A 10 -2.58 25.16 9.22
C TRP A 10 -1.15 24.84 9.66
N PRO A 11 -0.71 23.58 9.53
CA PRO A 11 0.69 23.24 9.77
C PRO A 11 1.61 23.96 8.77
N LYS A 12 2.79 24.39 9.22
CA LYS A 12 3.81 25.01 8.36
C LYS A 12 4.54 23.99 7.48
N GLY A 13 4.41 22.71 7.77
CA GLY A 13 4.94 21.57 7.05
C GLY A 13 4.35 20.30 7.62
N VAL A 14 4.42 19.19 6.91
CA VAL A 14 3.90 17.88 7.33
C VAL A 14 4.90 16.78 7.07
N THR A 15 4.87 15.76 7.93
CA THR A 15 5.63 14.52 7.79
C THR A 15 4.73 13.41 7.23
N ILE A 16 5.21 12.68 6.23
CA ILE A 16 4.43 11.69 5.46
C ILE A 16 5.12 10.34 5.49
N GLY A 17 4.57 9.37 6.19
CA GLY A 17 5.08 8.00 6.23
C GLY A 17 4.86 7.27 4.92
N ALA A 18 5.93 6.76 4.35
CA ALA A 18 5.92 6.00 3.11
C ALA A 18 6.22 4.50 3.34
N ALA A 19 7.26 3.99 2.72
CA ALA A 19 7.83 2.66 2.81
C ALA A 19 9.28 2.73 2.27
N PRO A 20 10.04 1.65 2.21
CA PRO A 20 11.37 1.68 1.63
C PRO A 20 11.42 2.21 0.20
N VAL A 21 12.53 2.82 -0.13
CA VAL A 21 12.82 3.33 -1.49
C VAL A 21 12.62 2.22 -2.53
N GLY A 22 12.07 2.58 -3.69
CA GLY A 22 11.75 1.63 -4.78
C GLY A 22 10.36 0.98 -4.65
N GLY A 23 9.66 1.14 -3.53
CA GLY A 23 8.26 0.74 -3.38
C GLY A 23 7.28 1.81 -3.89
N THR A 24 6.08 1.40 -4.29
CA THR A 24 5.03 2.30 -4.80
C THR A 24 4.72 3.44 -3.82
N TYR A 25 4.67 3.17 -2.52
CA TYR A 25 4.41 4.22 -1.52
C TYR A 25 5.44 5.34 -1.57
N TYR A 26 6.74 5.01 -1.65
CA TYR A 26 7.77 6.04 -1.67
C TYR A 26 7.61 6.99 -2.88
N ILE A 27 7.38 6.42 -4.06
CA ILE A 27 7.18 7.19 -5.30
C ILE A 27 5.89 8.02 -5.21
N TRP A 28 4.79 7.41 -4.79
CA TRP A 28 3.48 8.05 -4.69
C TRP A 28 3.47 9.19 -3.66
N MET A 29 4.12 8.98 -2.48
CA MET A 29 4.23 10.01 -1.43
C MET A 29 5.09 11.19 -1.87
N GLY A 30 6.10 10.97 -2.71
CA GLY A 30 6.86 12.05 -3.35
C GLY A 30 5.97 12.95 -4.19
N GLY A 31 5.09 12.35 -5.01
CA GLY A 31 4.08 13.09 -5.77
C GLY A 31 3.07 13.81 -4.87
N PHE A 32 2.63 13.18 -3.79
CA PHE A 32 1.73 13.79 -2.83
C PHE A 32 2.36 14.97 -2.07
N ALA A 33 3.60 14.85 -1.63
CA ALA A 33 4.35 15.95 -1.01
C ALA A 33 4.47 17.15 -1.97
N LYS A 34 4.77 16.89 -3.26
CA LYS A 34 4.77 17.92 -4.30
C LYS A 34 3.40 18.57 -4.45
N LEU A 35 2.33 17.79 -4.48
CA LEU A 35 0.95 18.29 -4.58
C LEU A 35 0.63 19.23 -3.40
N LEU A 36 0.95 18.84 -2.16
CA LEU A 36 0.74 19.67 -0.98
C LEU A 36 1.49 21.00 -1.06
N ASN A 37 2.76 20.96 -1.45
CA ASN A 37 3.55 22.17 -1.62
C ASN A 37 2.98 23.08 -2.71
N ASP A 38 2.70 22.53 -3.89
CA ASP A 38 2.29 23.33 -5.05
C ASP A 38 0.86 23.91 -4.93
N LYS A 39 -0.05 23.17 -4.26
CA LYS A 39 -1.48 23.54 -4.22
C LYS A 39 -1.92 24.14 -2.89
N LEU A 40 -1.20 23.89 -1.80
CA LEU A 40 -1.55 24.36 -0.47
C LEU A 40 -0.45 25.21 0.19
N GLY A 41 0.75 25.28 -0.41
CA GLY A 41 1.90 25.98 0.15
C GLY A 41 2.48 25.30 1.40
N VAL A 42 2.07 24.05 1.69
CA VAL A 42 2.52 23.28 2.85
C VAL A 42 3.54 22.23 2.38
N PRO A 43 4.83 22.38 2.67
CA PRO A 43 5.84 21.41 2.29
C PRO A 43 5.64 20.09 3.04
N GLY A 44 5.77 18.96 2.30
CA GLY A 44 5.75 17.62 2.87
C GLY A 44 7.14 16.99 2.89
N SER A 45 7.55 16.42 4.03
CA SER A 45 8.72 15.55 4.16
C SER A 45 8.29 14.10 4.08
N VAL A 46 8.86 13.35 3.14
CA VAL A 46 8.57 11.91 2.97
C VAL A 46 9.55 11.10 3.78
N GLU A 47 9.01 10.37 4.78
CA GLU A 47 9.82 9.55 5.68
C GLU A 47 9.83 8.09 5.23
N VAL A 48 11.03 7.51 5.13
CA VAL A 48 11.21 6.07 4.89
C VAL A 48 10.84 5.30 6.15
N THR A 49 9.86 4.42 6.04
CA THR A 49 9.37 3.59 7.15
C THR A 49 9.38 2.10 6.76
N GLY A 50 9.01 1.23 7.68
CA GLY A 50 8.75 -0.18 7.37
C GLY A 50 7.48 -0.40 6.52
N GLY A 51 6.61 0.60 6.41
CA GLY A 51 5.34 0.51 5.67
C GLY A 51 4.10 0.58 6.57
N PRO A 52 2.95 0.03 6.15
CA PRO A 52 1.64 0.28 6.74
C PRO A 52 1.49 0.04 8.25
N VAL A 53 2.08 -1.01 8.79
CA VAL A 53 2.08 -1.25 10.25
C VAL A 53 2.82 -0.13 10.97
N HIS A 54 4.03 0.20 10.49
CA HIS A 54 4.86 1.24 11.09
C HIS A 54 4.21 2.62 10.93
N ASN A 55 3.64 2.92 9.76
CA ASN A 55 2.90 4.17 9.52
C ASN A 55 1.70 4.31 10.47
N THR A 56 0.93 3.25 10.70
CA THR A 56 -0.19 3.26 11.65
C THR A 56 0.29 3.62 13.06
N GLN A 57 1.40 3.02 13.52
CA GLN A 57 1.97 3.29 14.83
C GLN A 57 2.47 4.73 14.96
N LEU A 58 3.20 5.23 13.97
CA LEU A 58 3.82 6.56 14.00
C LEU A 58 2.78 7.68 13.88
N VAL A 59 1.74 7.49 13.05
CA VAL A 59 0.60 8.43 12.98
C VAL A 59 -0.17 8.45 14.29
N ASP A 60 -0.43 7.29 14.91
CA ASP A 60 -1.16 7.20 16.19
C ASP A 60 -0.51 8.00 17.32
N ILE A 61 0.83 8.10 17.33
CA ILE A 61 1.61 8.82 18.36
C ILE A 61 2.14 10.19 17.89
N LYS A 62 1.63 10.73 16.79
CA LYS A 62 2.00 12.04 16.19
C LYS A 62 3.48 12.16 15.78
N GLN A 63 4.16 11.09 15.48
CA GLN A 63 5.49 11.14 14.86
C GLN A 63 5.40 11.35 13.35
N LEU A 64 4.24 11.02 12.77
CA LEU A 64 3.87 11.36 11.40
C LEU A 64 2.52 12.07 11.40
N ASP A 65 2.35 13.06 10.55
CA ASP A 65 1.07 13.72 10.31
C ASP A 65 0.17 12.86 9.44
N PHE A 66 0.77 12.28 8.38
CA PHE A 66 0.11 11.41 7.40
C PHE A 66 0.87 10.11 7.21
N GLY A 67 0.17 9.08 6.75
CA GLY A 67 0.79 7.80 6.40
C GLY A 67 -0.02 7.01 5.40
N GLY A 68 0.66 6.33 4.47
CA GLY A 68 0.04 5.35 3.58
C GLY A 68 -0.13 4.01 4.29
N VAL A 69 -1.34 3.46 4.23
CA VAL A 69 -1.66 2.18 4.86
C VAL A 69 -2.50 1.30 3.95
N THR A 70 -2.37 -0.02 4.07
CA THR A 70 -3.33 -0.97 3.50
C THR A 70 -4.43 -1.30 4.50
N ALA A 71 -5.60 -1.66 4.02
CA ALA A 71 -6.80 -1.89 4.83
C ALA A 71 -6.57 -2.91 5.95
N GLY A 72 -5.91 -4.04 5.67
CA GLY A 72 -5.65 -5.08 6.67
C GLY A 72 -4.81 -4.58 7.85
N PRO A 73 -3.59 -4.10 7.64
CA PRO A 73 -2.74 -3.57 8.71
C PRO A 73 -3.37 -2.46 9.54
N VAL A 74 -4.06 -1.48 8.92
CA VAL A 74 -4.67 -0.40 9.69
C VAL A 74 -5.89 -0.88 10.49
N TRP A 75 -6.64 -1.87 9.99
CA TRP A 75 -7.71 -2.52 10.73
C TRP A 75 -7.19 -3.28 11.95
N GLU A 76 -6.16 -4.12 11.76
CA GLU A 76 -5.52 -4.84 12.89
C GLU A 76 -5.01 -3.85 13.95
N GLY A 77 -4.42 -2.72 13.54
CA GLY A 77 -4.02 -1.65 14.44
C GLY A 77 -5.20 -1.00 15.17
N TRP A 78 -6.29 -0.72 14.46
CA TRP A 78 -7.48 -0.09 15.03
C TRP A 78 -8.19 -0.98 16.05
N THR A 79 -8.32 -2.28 15.75
CA THR A 79 -8.99 -3.26 16.62
C THR A 79 -8.10 -3.81 17.74
N GLY A 80 -6.79 -3.72 17.58
CA GLY A 80 -5.81 -4.35 18.48
C GLY A 80 -5.53 -5.80 18.12
N GLU A 81 -5.97 -6.26 16.94
CA GLU A 81 -5.79 -7.64 16.48
C GLU A 81 -4.42 -7.85 15.80
N GLY A 82 -4.15 -9.08 15.39
CA GLY A 82 -3.01 -9.45 14.58
C GLY A 82 -1.68 -8.90 15.10
N TRP A 83 -0.99 -8.11 14.29
CA TRP A 83 0.30 -7.52 14.65
C TRP A 83 0.24 -6.57 15.86
N ALA A 84 -0.93 -5.99 16.14
CA ALA A 84 -1.09 -5.01 17.23
C ALA A 84 -1.13 -5.64 18.63
N LYS A 85 -1.32 -6.96 18.74
CA LYS A 85 -1.21 -7.75 19.98
C LYS A 85 -1.94 -7.14 21.18
N GLY A 86 -3.18 -6.67 20.98
CA GLY A 86 -4.04 -6.04 21.97
C GLY A 86 -3.90 -4.52 22.08
N LYS A 87 -2.86 -3.88 21.53
CA LYS A 87 -2.70 -2.44 21.54
C LYS A 87 -3.51 -1.81 20.40
N LYS A 88 -4.47 -0.94 20.75
CA LYS A 88 -5.28 -0.22 19.77
C LYS A 88 -4.64 1.11 19.37
N HIS A 89 -4.62 1.39 18.06
CA HIS A 89 -4.09 2.62 17.46
C HIS A 89 -5.25 3.50 16.95
N GLN A 90 -6.04 4.04 17.87
CA GLN A 90 -7.33 4.70 17.59
C GLN A 90 -7.24 6.23 17.44
N ASN A 91 -6.05 6.80 17.38
CA ASN A 91 -5.87 8.21 16.99
C ASN A 91 -5.75 8.40 15.46
N THR A 92 -5.69 7.31 14.69
CA THR A 92 -5.65 7.35 13.23
C THR A 92 -7.03 7.57 12.62
N ARG A 93 -7.11 8.29 11.50
CA ARG A 93 -8.34 8.54 10.73
C ARG A 93 -8.05 8.41 9.25
N ALA A 94 -8.92 7.74 8.50
CA ALA A 94 -8.78 7.67 7.06
C ALA A 94 -9.15 9.02 6.41
N MET A 95 -8.40 9.41 5.40
CA MET A 95 -8.62 10.63 4.64
C MET A 95 -9.21 10.33 3.27
N PHE A 96 -8.52 9.52 2.47
CA PHE A 96 -8.95 9.14 1.13
C PHE A 96 -8.36 7.78 0.70
N PRO A 97 -9.05 7.08 -0.24
CA PRO A 97 -8.53 5.86 -0.85
C PRO A 97 -7.45 6.24 -1.88
N MET A 98 -6.40 5.44 -1.95
CA MET A 98 -5.29 5.66 -2.88
C MET A 98 -5.42 4.78 -4.13
N TYR A 99 -5.07 3.53 -4.03
CA TYR A 99 -5.06 2.53 -5.11
C TYR A 99 -5.11 1.12 -4.53
N ALA A 100 -5.38 0.12 -5.35
CA ALA A 100 -5.28 -1.27 -4.95
C ALA A 100 -3.82 -1.74 -4.92
N THR A 101 -3.43 -2.39 -3.84
CA THR A 101 -2.19 -3.15 -3.73
C THR A 101 -2.44 -4.56 -4.23
N TYR A 102 -1.55 -5.07 -5.07
CA TYR A 102 -1.54 -6.42 -5.60
C TYR A 102 -0.44 -7.24 -4.94
N PHE A 103 -0.76 -8.45 -4.51
CA PHE A 103 0.23 -9.40 -4.00
C PHE A 103 0.96 -10.01 -5.19
N GLN A 104 2.20 -9.63 -5.40
CA GLN A 104 3.00 -10.02 -6.55
C GLN A 104 4.22 -10.79 -6.08
N MET A 105 4.55 -11.86 -6.79
CA MET A 105 5.74 -12.67 -6.54
C MET A 105 6.34 -13.09 -7.87
N TYR A 106 7.66 -13.12 -7.94
CA TYR A 106 8.37 -13.63 -9.10
C TYR A 106 9.60 -14.43 -8.71
N ALA A 107 9.98 -15.33 -9.60
CA ALA A 107 11.19 -16.14 -9.52
C ALA A 107 11.94 -16.09 -10.85
N LEU A 108 13.25 -16.34 -10.85
CA LEU A 108 14.01 -16.46 -12.10
C LEU A 108 13.53 -17.70 -12.86
N LYS A 109 13.26 -17.56 -14.17
CA LYS A 109 12.73 -18.66 -15.01
C LYS A 109 13.64 -19.90 -15.01
N LYS A 110 14.96 -19.69 -14.90
CA LYS A 110 15.96 -20.76 -14.84
C LYS A 110 15.81 -21.70 -13.63
N THR A 111 15.11 -21.28 -12.57
CA THR A 111 14.88 -22.10 -11.36
C THR A 111 13.76 -23.14 -11.55
N GLY A 112 12.95 -22.99 -12.61
CA GLY A 112 11.80 -23.85 -12.85
C GLY A 112 10.57 -23.58 -11.98
N ILE A 113 10.63 -22.62 -11.04
CA ILE A 113 9.52 -22.22 -10.16
C ILE A 113 8.45 -21.50 -11.01
N LYS A 114 7.20 -21.99 -10.97
CA LYS A 114 6.09 -21.47 -11.79
C LYS A 114 4.86 -21.07 -10.97
N THR A 115 4.73 -21.60 -9.75
CA THR A 115 3.60 -21.32 -8.85
C THR A 115 4.10 -21.14 -7.42
N ILE A 116 3.27 -20.62 -6.53
CA ILE A 116 3.62 -20.52 -5.10
C ILE A 116 3.84 -21.90 -4.46
N HIS A 117 3.25 -22.97 -5.00
CA HIS A 117 3.40 -24.34 -4.48
C HIS A 117 4.81 -24.92 -4.71
N ASP A 118 5.56 -24.38 -5.68
CA ASP A 118 6.96 -24.77 -5.93
C ASP A 118 7.94 -24.23 -4.88
N LEU A 119 7.44 -23.43 -3.93
CA LEU A 119 8.25 -22.75 -2.91
C LEU A 119 8.47 -23.57 -1.63
N ASN A 120 7.99 -24.82 -1.57
CA ASN A 120 8.31 -25.69 -0.44
C ASN A 120 9.82 -25.87 -0.28
N GLY A 121 10.34 -25.60 0.91
CA GLY A 121 11.78 -25.67 1.21
C GLY A 121 12.64 -24.56 0.60
N LYS A 122 12.05 -23.63 -0.18
CA LYS A 122 12.74 -22.55 -0.89
C LYS A 122 12.93 -21.29 -0.01
N SER A 123 13.82 -20.42 -0.42
CA SER A 123 14.06 -19.12 0.22
C SER A 123 13.22 -18.03 -0.45
N VAL A 124 12.39 -17.33 0.33
CA VAL A 124 11.44 -16.33 -0.16
C VAL A 124 11.67 -14.99 0.51
N GLY A 125 11.87 -13.93 -0.28
CA GLY A 125 11.85 -12.55 0.20
C GLY A 125 10.42 -12.04 0.27
N VAL A 126 10.00 -11.45 1.43
CA VAL A 126 8.60 -11.00 1.64
C VAL A 126 8.50 -9.54 2.09
N GLY A 127 9.38 -8.70 1.59
CA GLY A 127 9.37 -7.27 1.91
C GLY A 127 9.87 -6.93 3.31
N PRO A 128 9.86 -5.65 3.70
CA PRO A 128 10.38 -5.18 4.98
C PRO A 128 9.44 -5.53 6.13
N VAL A 129 10.03 -5.72 7.32
CA VAL A 129 9.27 -5.84 8.57
C VAL A 129 8.42 -4.57 8.76
N GLY A 130 7.15 -4.74 9.15
CA GLY A 130 6.18 -3.64 9.25
C GLY A 130 5.46 -3.32 7.93
N GLY A 131 5.83 -3.97 6.83
CA GLY A 131 5.14 -3.90 5.55
C GLY A 131 4.01 -4.92 5.42
N THR A 132 3.07 -4.62 4.53
CA THR A 132 1.99 -5.55 4.16
C THR A 132 2.51 -6.90 3.66
N PRO A 133 3.55 -6.96 2.81
CA PRO A 133 4.05 -8.24 2.33
C PRO A 133 4.60 -9.12 3.45
N ALA A 134 5.38 -8.55 4.38
CA ALA A 134 5.91 -9.30 5.52
C ALA A 134 4.81 -9.81 6.48
N THR A 135 3.69 -9.08 6.58
CA THR A 135 2.56 -9.45 7.43
C THR A 135 1.70 -10.55 6.83
N TYR A 136 1.48 -10.55 5.51
CA TYR A 136 0.46 -11.39 4.90
C TYR A 136 0.98 -12.48 3.97
N TRP A 137 2.14 -12.32 3.31
CA TRP A 137 2.68 -13.41 2.49
C TRP A 137 2.91 -14.71 3.27
N PRO A 138 3.46 -14.71 4.51
CA PRO A 138 3.56 -15.92 5.30
C PRO A 138 2.21 -16.60 5.54
N LYS A 139 1.15 -15.81 5.83
CA LYS A 139 -0.22 -16.32 6.03
C LYS A 139 -0.82 -16.91 4.74
N ILE A 140 -0.57 -16.27 3.59
CA ILE A 140 -1.02 -16.76 2.27
C ILE A 140 -0.36 -18.11 1.97
N LEU A 141 0.96 -18.20 2.13
CA LEU A 141 1.73 -19.43 1.89
C LEU A 141 1.29 -20.55 2.84
N GLU A 142 1.09 -20.26 4.12
CA GLU A 142 0.59 -21.22 5.11
C GLU A 142 -0.79 -21.78 4.72
N ILE A 143 -1.73 -20.90 4.33
CA ILE A 143 -3.09 -21.30 3.90
C ILE A 143 -3.04 -22.13 2.60
N ALA A 144 -2.09 -21.86 1.72
CA ALA A 144 -1.82 -22.63 0.52
C ALA A 144 -1.08 -23.98 0.80
N GLY A 145 -0.74 -24.25 2.07
CA GLY A 145 0.02 -25.45 2.46
C GLY A 145 1.50 -25.41 2.05
N VAL A 146 2.03 -24.21 1.76
CA VAL A 146 3.42 -24.00 1.34
C VAL A 146 4.28 -23.65 2.56
N LYS A 147 5.40 -24.35 2.74
CA LYS A 147 6.37 -24.15 3.82
C LYS A 147 7.73 -23.77 3.24
N PRO A 148 8.03 -22.45 3.10
CA PRO A 148 9.36 -22.02 2.71
C PRO A 148 10.43 -22.48 3.71
N GLY A 149 11.60 -22.80 3.21
CA GLY A 149 12.75 -23.15 4.06
C GLY A 149 13.33 -21.92 4.78
N ARG A 150 13.21 -20.74 4.14
CA ARG A 150 13.64 -19.45 4.69
C ARG A 150 12.74 -18.31 4.23
N ILE A 151 12.40 -17.42 5.15
CA ILE A 151 11.79 -16.12 4.86
C ILE A 151 12.82 -15.03 5.13
N ALA A 152 13.02 -14.12 4.16
CA ALA A 152 13.90 -12.96 4.27
C ALA A 152 13.09 -11.66 4.20
N ASN A 153 13.46 -10.69 5.02
CA ASN A 153 12.81 -9.38 5.07
C ASN A 153 13.82 -8.29 4.70
N ALA A 154 13.54 -7.57 3.63
CA ALA A 154 14.28 -6.38 3.21
C ALA A 154 13.47 -5.52 2.25
N GLY A 155 13.99 -4.38 1.82
CA GLY A 155 13.41 -3.57 0.76
C GLY A 155 13.37 -4.30 -0.58
N SER A 156 12.50 -3.86 -1.49
CA SER A 156 12.28 -4.51 -2.80
C SER A 156 13.57 -4.62 -3.62
N ALA A 157 14.39 -3.56 -3.65
CA ALA A 157 15.64 -3.52 -4.39
C ALA A 157 16.67 -4.52 -3.83
N ASP A 158 16.81 -4.60 -2.50
CA ASP A 158 17.73 -5.52 -1.83
C ASP A 158 17.33 -6.97 -2.07
N LEU A 159 16.04 -7.30 -1.95
CA LEU A 159 15.53 -8.65 -2.24
C LEU A 159 15.73 -9.02 -3.72
N ASN A 160 15.60 -8.03 -4.63
CA ASN A 160 15.87 -8.25 -6.04
C ASN A 160 17.36 -8.57 -6.31
N SER A 161 18.27 -7.87 -5.62
CA SER A 161 19.72 -8.16 -5.70
C SER A 161 20.02 -9.55 -5.17
N GLN A 162 19.50 -9.93 -4.00
CA GLN A 162 19.65 -11.27 -3.43
C GLN A 162 19.10 -12.38 -4.36
N LEU A 163 17.99 -12.12 -5.07
CA LEU A 163 17.44 -13.06 -6.05
C LEU A 163 18.38 -13.23 -7.26
N LYS A 164 18.91 -12.13 -7.81
CA LYS A 164 19.89 -12.19 -8.92
C LYS A 164 21.16 -12.97 -8.54
N ASP A 165 21.63 -12.78 -7.31
CA ASP A 165 22.82 -13.43 -6.77
C ASP A 165 22.56 -14.89 -6.34
N GLY A 166 21.34 -15.40 -6.48
CA GLY A 166 20.97 -16.77 -6.11
C GLY A 166 20.84 -17.03 -4.60
N MET A 167 20.80 -15.97 -3.78
CA MET A 167 20.58 -16.07 -2.34
C MET A 167 19.10 -16.20 -1.97
N LEU A 168 18.20 -15.91 -2.91
CA LEU A 168 16.76 -16.11 -2.81
C LEU A 168 16.25 -16.87 -4.05
N ASP A 169 15.20 -17.69 -3.85
CA ASP A 169 14.50 -18.39 -4.90
C ASP A 169 13.34 -17.57 -5.47
N ALA A 170 12.68 -16.76 -4.65
CA ALA A 170 11.58 -15.87 -5.05
C ALA A 170 11.59 -14.55 -4.28
N ASN A 171 11.08 -13.50 -4.93
CA ASN A 171 10.85 -12.18 -4.32
C ASN A 171 9.35 -11.86 -4.38
N ALA A 172 8.76 -11.57 -3.22
CA ALA A 172 7.35 -11.32 -3.04
C ALA A 172 7.11 -9.95 -2.41
N GLN A 173 6.16 -9.21 -2.98
CA GLN A 173 5.76 -7.90 -2.47
C GLN A 173 4.23 -7.74 -2.49
N ALA A 174 3.77 -6.67 -1.87
CA ALA A 174 2.41 -6.19 -1.95
C ALA A 174 2.49 -4.70 -2.34
N VAL A 175 2.28 -4.41 -3.62
CA VAL A 175 2.55 -3.09 -4.23
C VAL A 175 1.51 -2.77 -5.32
N GLY A 176 1.43 -1.51 -5.71
CA GLY A 176 0.61 -1.09 -6.87
C GLY A 176 1.15 -1.63 -8.19
N LEU A 177 0.31 -1.63 -9.23
CA LEU A 177 0.73 -1.93 -10.59
C LEU A 177 1.20 -0.66 -11.32
N PRO A 178 2.34 -0.71 -12.06
CA PRO A 178 3.32 -1.79 -12.17
C PRO A 178 4.21 -1.91 -10.91
N TRP A 179 4.69 -3.11 -10.61
CA TRP A 179 5.83 -3.24 -9.73
C TRP A 179 7.12 -3.03 -10.53
N VAL A 180 7.72 -1.87 -10.37
CA VAL A 180 8.87 -1.40 -11.17
C VAL A 180 10.02 -2.41 -11.15
N THR A 181 10.26 -3.07 -10.01
CA THR A 181 11.32 -4.07 -9.86
C THR A 181 11.16 -5.27 -10.80
N ILE A 182 9.91 -5.69 -11.14
CA ILE A 182 9.70 -6.74 -12.15
C ILE A 182 10.12 -6.22 -13.51
N SER A 183 9.70 -5.02 -13.89
CA SER A 183 10.07 -4.44 -15.19
C SER A 183 11.59 -4.24 -15.33
N GLU A 184 12.26 -3.87 -14.25
CA GLU A 184 13.72 -3.71 -14.22
C GLU A 184 14.47 -5.04 -14.39
N ILE A 185 14.08 -6.09 -13.65
CA ILE A 185 14.77 -7.39 -13.75
C ILE A 185 14.55 -8.05 -15.11
N GLU A 186 13.39 -7.83 -15.74
CA GLU A 186 13.06 -8.37 -17.07
C GLU A 186 13.95 -7.82 -18.20
N VAL A 187 14.69 -6.74 -17.96
CA VAL A 187 15.68 -6.22 -18.92
C VAL A 187 16.86 -7.17 -19.04
N THR A 188 17.24 -7.85 -17.96
CA THR A 188 18.46 -8.68 -17.89
C THR A 188 18.22 -10.15 -17.63
N HIS A 189 17.04 -10.51 -17.10
CA HIS A 189 16.71 -11.88 -16.70
C HIS A 189 15.29 -12.24 -17.12
N ASP A 190 15.09 -13.47 -17.56
CA ASP A 190 13.76 -14.02 -17.71
C ASP A 190 13.22 -14.43 -16.33
N VAL A 191 11.98 -14.02 -16.05
CA VAL A 191 11.27 -14.35 -14.79
C VAL A 191 9.93 -15.02 -15.06
N ASN A 192 9.41 -15.71 -14.06
CA ASN A 192 8.03 -16.12 -13.96
C ASN A 192 7.36 -15.26 -12.90
N VAL A 193 6.29 -14.54 -13.23
CA VAL A 193 5.38 -13.95 -12.24
C VAL A 193 4.46 -15.07 -11.77
N LEU A 194 4.50 -15.34 -10.45
CA LEU A 194 3.86 -16.52 -9.87
C LEU A 194 2.40 -16.20 -9.51
N PRO A 195 1.42 -16.96 -10.02
CA PRO A 195 0.03 -16.81 -9.62
C PRO A 195 -0.20 -17.31 -8.19
N ILE A 196 -1.17 -16.67 -7.51
CA ILE A 196 -1.83 -17.23 -6.33
C ILE A 196 -3.06 -17.99 -6.88
N PRO A 197 -3.11 -19.32 -6.80
CA PRO A 197 -4.26 -20.06 -7.31
C PRO A 197 -5.58 -19.60 -6.69
N LYS A 198 -6.64 -19.52 -7.50
CA LYS A 198 -7.96 -19.00 -7.06
C LYS A 198 -8.47 -19.67 -5.79
N ALA A 199 -8.35 -21.00 -5.70
CA ALA A 199 -8.78 -21.73 -4.51
C ALA A 199 -8.02 -21.33 -3.23
N ASP A 200 -6.73 -20.97 -3.32
CA ASP A 200 -5.94 -20.53 -2.18
C ASP A 200 -6.24 -19.07 -1.85
N ALA A 201 -6.44 -18.23 -2.87
CA ALA A 201 -6.91 -16.85 -2.69
C ALA A 201 -8.27 -16.81 -1.97
N GLU A 202 -9.23 -17.63 -2.38
CA GLU A 202 -10.56 -17.73 -1.76
C GLU A 202 -10.48 -18.18 -0.29
N LYS A 203 -9.66 -19.18 0.04
CA LYS A 203 -9.43 -19.62 1.43
C LYS A 203 -8.84 -18.49 2.29
N PHE A 204 -7.91 -17.70 1.74
CA PHE A 204 -7.30 -16.58 2.42
C PHE A 204 -8.31 -15.45 2.64
N ILE A 205 -9.05 -15.06 1.61
CA ILE A 205 -10.05 -13.98 1.63
C ILE A 205 -11.19 -14.31 2.60
N ALA A 206 -11.64 -15.56 2.66
CA ALA A 206 -12.66 -15.99 3.62
C ALA A 206 -12.29 -15.70 5.08
N LYS A 207 -10.99 -15.73 5.41
CA LYS A 207 -10.46 -15.38 6.74
C LYS A 207 -10.06 -13.91 6.86
N ASN A 208 -9.96 -13.18 5.75
CA ASN A 208 -9.46 -11.82 5.68
C ASN A 208 -10.37 -10.96 4.76
N PRO A 209 -11.58 -10.58 5.20
CA PRO A 209 -12.61 -9.99 4.34
C PRO A 209 -12.29 -8.58 3.82
N LEU A 210 -11.18 -7.97 4.23
CA LEU A 210 -10.68 -6.70 3.67
C LEU A 210 -9.88 -6.90 2.38
N PHE A 211 -9.62 -8.15 1.99
CA PHE A 211 -8.92 -8.53 0.77
C PHE A 211 -9.92 -9.00 -0.29
N ALA A 212 -9.53 -8.91 -1.55
CA ALA A 212 -10.35 -9.33 -2.69
C ALA A 212 -9.52 -10.11 -3.72
N PRO A 213 -10.15 -10.92 -4.57
CA PRO A 213 -9.49 -11.48 -5.74
C PRO A 213 -8.94 -10.35 -6.62
N GLY A 214 -7.79 -10.58 -7.23
CA GLY A 214 -7.17 -9.66 -8.15
C GLY A 214 -6.59 -10.38 -9.36
N VAL A 215 -6.33 -9.62 -10.40
CA VAL A 215 -5.70 -10.12 -11.63
C VAL A 215 -4.67 -9.10 -12.09
N ILE A 216 -3.46 -9.56 -12.37
CA ILE A 216 -2.47 -8.79 -13.13
C ILE A 216 -2.76 -9.09 -14.61
N PRO A 217 -3.23 -8.11 -15.40
CA PRO A 217 -3.66 -8.35 -16.77
C PRO A 217 -2.51 -8.87 -17.66
N LYS A 218 -2.85 -9.68 -18.64
CA LYS A 218 -1.90 -10.09 -19.70
C LYS A 218 -1.27 -8.85 -20.36
N GLY A 219 -0.02 -8.98 -20.75
CA GLY A 219 0.72 -7.89 -21.38
C GLY A 219 1.21 -6.81 -20.41
N PHE A 220 0.97 -6.96 -19.11
CA PHE A 220 1.37 -5.98 -18.11
C PHE A 220 2.89 -6.00 -17.86
N TYR A 221 3.46 -7.20 -17.83
CA TYR A 221 4.91 -7.46 -17.82
C TYR A 221 5.31 -8.27 -19.04
N LYS A 222 6.59 -8.24 -19.41
CA LYS A 222 7.13 -9.07 -20.50
C LYS A 222 6.89 -10.57 -20.22
N SER A 223 7.01 -10.98 -18.96
CA SER A 223 6.85 -12.38 -18.53
C SER A 223 5.41 -12.89 -18.60
N ASN A 224 4.40 -12.03 -18.50
CA ASN A 224 2.99 -12.43 -18.62
C ASN A 224 2.29 -11.84 -19.86
N LYS A 225 3.03 -11.69 -20.98
CA LYS A 225 2.51 -11.04 -22.20
C LYS A 225 1.25 -11.70 -22.77
N ASP A 226 1.10 -13.00 -22.56
CA ASP A 226 0.05 -13.81 -23.20
C ASP A 226 -1.01 -14.36 -22.21
N TYR A 227 -0.86 -14.13 -20.89
CA TYR A 227 -1.78 -14.68 -19.88
C TYR A 227 -1.97 -13.73 -18.70
N ASP A 228 -3.14 -13.83 -18.09
CA ASP A 228 -3.46 -13.15 -16.83
C ASP A 228 -2.82 -13.89 -15.65
N VAL A 229 -2.44 -13.15 -14.59
CA VAL A 229 -1.91 -13.74 -13.36
C VAL A 229 -2.91 -13.50 -12.22
N ASP A 230 -3.53 -14.57 -11.74
CA ASP A 230 -4.42 -14.50 -10.58
C ASP A 230 -3.65 -14.13 -9.32
N THR A 231 -4.23 -13.26 -8.50
CA THR A 231 -3.62 -12.79 -7.27
C THR A 231 -4.68 -12.33 -6.24
N ILE A 232 -4.21 -11.72 -5.17
CA ILE A 232 -5.01 -11.08 -4.12
C ILE A 232 -4.75 -9.58 -4.14
N THR A 233 -5.77 -8.78 -3.86
CA THR A 233 -5.67 -7.32 -3.73
C THR A 233 -6.18 -6.84 -2.38
N VAL A 234 -5.71 -5.64 -2.00
CA VAL A 234 -6.19 -4.91 -0.83
C VAL A 234 -6.08 -3.40 -1.10
N TRP A 235 -7.09 -2.63 -0.69
CA TRP A 235 -7.06 -1.18 -0.85
C TRP A 235 -6.06 -0.48 0.07
N ASN A 236 -5.48 0.59 -0.45
CA ASN A 236 -4.66 1.53 0.31
C ASN A 236 -5.44 2.78 0.64
N TYR A 237 -5.14 3.34 1.81
CA TYR A 237 -5.72 4.59 2.30
C TYR A 237 -4.60 5.53 2.78
N MET A 238 -4.81 6.82 2.58
CA MET A 238 -4.06 7.83 3.33
C MET A 238 -4.75 8.02 4.67
N ILE A 239 -3.97 7.95 5.74
CA ILE A 239 -4.44 8.25 7.10
C ILE A 239 -3.78 9.51 7.64
N ALA A 240 -4.45 10.16 8.59
CA ALA A 240 -3.95 11.26 9.39
C ALA A 240 -4.13 10.98 10.89
N HIS A 241 -3.36 11.67 11.74
CA HIS A 241 -3.71 11.76 13.16
C HIS A 241 -5.02 12.55 13.33
N LYS A 242 -5.88 12.12 14.27
CA LYS A 242 -7.21 12.73 14.49
C LYS A 242 -7.20 14.22 14.80
N ASP A 243 -6.09 14.75 15.35
CA ASP A 243 -5.94 16.14 15.75
C ASP A 243 -5.36 17.03 14.65
N VAL A 244 -5.08 16.52 13.45
CA VAL A 244 -4.73 17.36 12.29
C VAL A 244 -5.93 18.28 12.00
N PRO A 245 -5.72 19.60 11.77
CA PRO A 245 -6.85 20.53 11.61
C PRO A 245 -7.82 20.11 10.50
N ALA A 246 -9.11 20.01 10.83
CA ALA A 246 -10.13 19.50 9.91
C ALA A 246 -10.24 20.34 8.61
N ASP A 247 -10.02 21.65 8.69
CA ASP A 247 -10.03 22.52 7.51
C ASP A 247 -8.84 22.24 6.59
N PHE A 248 -7.67 21.92 7.17
CA PHE A 248 -6.51 21.51 6.41
C PHE A 248 -6.74 20.15 5.72
N VAL A 249 -7.23 19.14 6.45
CA VAL A 249 -7.53 17.81 5.87
C VAL A 249 -8.59 17.92 4.77
N TYR A 250 -9.62 18.76 4.93
CA TYR A 250 -10.61 19.00 3.88
C TYR A 250 -9.94 19.49 2.58
N GLU A 251 -9.06 20.48 2.67
CA GLU A 251 -8.38 20.99 1.49
C GLU A 251 -7.37 19.98 0.91
N VAL A 252 -6.68 19.22 1.76
CA VAL A 252 -5.80 18.13 1.31
C VAL A 252 -6.58 17.13 0.46
N VAL A 253 -7.71 16.62 0.97
CA VAL A 253 -8.57 15.66 0.25
C VAL A 253 -9.08 16.26 -1.06
N LYS A 254 -9.60 17.50 -1.01
CA LYS A 254 -10.09 18.22 -2.18
C LYS A 254 -9.01 18.40 -3.24
N LYS A 255 -7.83 18.89 -2.86
CA LYS A 255 -6.73 19.13 -3.80
C LYS A 255 -6.15 17.85 -4.36
N THR A 256 -6.17 16.76 -3.61
CA THR A 256 -5.75 15.45 -4.10
C THR A 256 -6.63 14.99 -5.26
N PHE A 257 -7.95 15.04 -5.14
CA PHE A 257 -8.85 14.63 -6.23
C PHE A 257 -8.93 15.64 -7.38
N GLU A 258 -8.79 16.92 -7.11
CA GLU A 258 -8.76 17.96 -8.16
C GLU A 258 -7.46 17.95 -9.00
N ASN A 259 -6.39 17.33 -8.51
CA ASN A 259 -5.07 17.33 -9.17
C ASN A 259 -4.44 15.93 -9.18
N VAL A 260 -5.25 14.90 -9.35
CA VAL A 260 -4.79 13.50 -9.37
C VAL A 260 -3.77 13.21 -10.48
N ASP A 261 -3.78 14.01 -11.55
CA ASP A 261 -2.82 13.97 -12.65
C ASP A 261 -1.37 14.15 -12.19
N ILE A 262 -1.11 14.94 -11.12
CA ILE A 262 0.21 15.07 -10.49
C ILE A 262 0.67 13.71 -9.96
N LEU A 263 -0.23 12.93 -9.36
CA LEU A 263 0.05 11.62 -8.81
C LEU A 263 0.19 10.56 -9.92
N ILE A 264 -0.65 10.64 -10.96
CA ILE A 264 -0.57 9.76 -12.14
C ILE A 264 0.76 9.93 -12.87
N ALA A 265 1.28 11.16 -12.92
CA ALA A 265 2.55 11.46 -13.55
C ALA A 265 3.75 10.78 -12.85
N VAL A 266 3.66 10.49 -11.55
CA VAL A 266 4.72 9.79 -10.81
C VAL A 266 4.51 8.29 -10.73
N HIS A 267 3.24 7.81 -10.68
CA HIS A 267 2.95 6.38 -10.66
C HIS A 267 1.56 6.05 -11.22
N ALA A 268 1.51 5.12 -12.16
CA ALA A 268 0.28 4.76 -12.89
C ALA A 268 -0.87 4.26 -11.99
N SER A 269 -0.55 3.65 -10.82
CA SER A 269 -1.57 3.21 -9.85
C SER A 269 -2.49 4.35 -9.38
N ALA A 270 -2.03 5.61 -9.42
CA ALA A 270 -2.84 6.75 -9.04
C ALA A 270 -4.07 6.99 -9.93
N LYS A 271 -4.20 6.31 -11.08
CA LYS A 271 -5.43 6.26 -11.88
C LYS A 271 -6.63 5.69 -11.10
N GLU A 272 -6.35 4.91 -10.06
CA GLU A 272 -7.36 4.33 -9.17
C GLU A 272 -7.74 5.27 -8.00
N THR A 273 -7.02 6.38 -7.81
CA THR A 273 -7.30 7.35 -6.74
C THR A 273 -8.58 8.12 -7.04
N LYS A 274 -9.69 7.61 -6.50
CA LYS A 274 -11.06 8.12 -6.71
C LYS A 274 -11.77 8.24 -5.36
N PRO A 275 -12.77 9.14 -5.22
CA PRO A 275 -13.43 9.35 -3.93
C PRO A 275 -14.37 8.21 -3.50
N GLU A 276 -15.00 7.48 -4.43
CA GLU A 276 -16.07 6.53 -4.13
C GLU A 276 -15.66 5.37 -3.22
N PRO A 277 -14.46 4.74 -3.36
CA PRO A 277 -14.06 3.62 -2.52
C PRO A 277 -13.90 3.96 -1.03
N ILE A 278 -14.01 5.24 -0.63
CA ILE A 278 -13.90 5.63 0.79
C ILE A 278 -14.95 4.95 1.67
N VAL A 279 -16.09 4.60 1.13
CA VAL A 279 -17.18 3.92 1.87
C VAL A 279 -16.76 2.53 2.39
N TYR A 280 -15.69 1.97 1.85
CA TYR A 280 -15.09 0.70 2.27
C TYR A 280 -13.92 0.88 3.24
N SER A 281 -13.67 2.11 3.74
CA SER A 281 -12.63 2.33 4.74
C SER A 281 -12.80 1.38 5.93
N PRO A 282 -11.72 0.73 6.40
CA PRO A 282 -11.81 -0.14 7.57
C PRO A 282 -11.85 0.61 8.90
N ILE A 283 -11.50 1.89 8.91
CA ILE A 283 -11.45 2.74 10.12
C ILE A 283 -12.25 4.03 9.92
N PRO A 284 -12.66 4.72 11.00
CA PRO A 284 -13.36 6.00 10.91
C PRO A 284 -12.59 7.06 10.13
N LEU A 285 -13.35 7.93 9.45
CA LEU A 285 -12.80 9.00 8.63
C LEU A 285 -12.43 10.22 9.47
N HIS A 286 -11.49 11.00 8.94
CA HIS A 286 -11.18 12.31 9.50
C HIS A 286 -12.36 13.29 9.27
N PRO A 287 -12.71 14.16 10.26
CA PRO A 287 -13.82 15.12 10.10
C PRO A 287 -13.71 16.01 8.85
N GLY A 288 -12.49 16.44 8.49
CA GLY A 288 -12.26 17.19 7.26
C GLY A 288 -12.55 16.40 6.00
N ALA A 289 -12.21 15.10 5.98
CA ALA A 289 -12.54 14.21 4.87
C ALA A 289 -14.06 14.00 4.75
N ILE A 290 -14.76 13.77 5.88
CA ILE A 290 -16.22 13.63 5.91
C ILE A 290 -16.89 14.86 5.28
N ARG A 291 -16.43 16.09 5.60
CA ARG A 291 -16.95 17.32 5.02
C ARG A 291 -16.86 17.31 3.50
N TYR A 292 -15.70 16.95 2.94
CA TYR A 292 -15.51 16.85 1.50
C TYR A 292 -16.44 15.84 0.84
N TYR A 293 -16.53 14.62 1.38
CA TYR A 293 -17.38 13.57 0.80
C TYR A 293 -18.86 13.92 0.86
N LYS A 294 -19.33 14.55 1.93
CA LYS A 294 -20.71 15.06 2.03
C LYS A 294 -20.99 16.13 0.97
N GLU A 295 -20.06 17.06 0.75
CA GLU A 295 -20.16 18.07 -0.31
C GLU A 295 -20.26 17.43 -1.71
N LYS A 296 -19.57 16.30 -1.93
CA LYS A 296 -19.64 15.54 -3.19
C LYS A 296 -20.84 14.59 -3.27
N GLY A 297 -21.75 14.61 -2.30
CA GLY A 297 -22.92 13.76 -2.29
C GLY A 297 -22.63 12.27 -1.99
N ILE A 298 -21.43 11.94 -1.53
CA ILE A 298 -21.07 10.57 -1.14
C ILE A 298 -21.63 10.28 0.24
N LYS A 299 -22.53 9.30 0.31
CA LYS A 299 -23.13 8.86 1.56
C LYS A 299 -22.14 8.06 2.40
N ILE A 300 -21.70 8.63 3.51
CA ILE A 300 -20.76 7.99 4.44
C ILE A 300 -21.53 7.07 5.39
N PRO A 301 -21.17 5.77 5.50
CA PRO A 301 -21.73 4.86 6.49
C PRO A 301 -21.49 5.35 7.93
N ASP A 302 -22.48 5.18 8.81
CA ASP A 302 -22.43 5.66 10.21
C ASP A 302 -21.19 5.14 10.97
N LYS A 303 -20.79 3.88 10.72
CA LYS A 303 -19.59 3.26 11.31
C LYS A 303 -18.29 4.00 10.99
N LEU A 304 -18.27 4.84 9.95
CA LEU A 304 -17.09 5.63 9.53
C LEU A 304 -17.11 7.06 10.08
N ILE A 305 -18.17 7.45 10.78
CA ILE A 305 -18.28 8.74 11.47
C ILE A 305 -17.69 8.57 12.87
N PRO A 306 -16.64 9.31 13.25
CA PRO A 306 -16.08 9.25 14.60
C PRO A 306 -17.13 9.61 15.64
N GLN A 307 -17.19 8.85 16.73
CA GLN A 307 -17.99 9.19 17.91
C GLN A 307 -17.30 10.27 18.74
#